data_cdf0b5e1463d608e1bebfd7a68fd69e2
#
_entry.id   cdf0b5e1463d608e1bebfd7a68fd69e2
#
_cell.length_a   1.000
_cell.length_b   1.000
_cell.length_c   1.000
_cell.angle_alpha   90.00
_cell.angle_beta   90.00
_cell.angle_gamma   90.00
#
_symmetry.space_group_name_H-M   'P 1'
#
loop_
_entity.id
_entity.type
_entity.pdbx_description
1 polymer ?
#
loop_
_entity_poly.entity_id
_entity_poly.type
_entity_poly.pdbx_seq_one_letter_code
_entity_poly.pdbx_strand_id
1 'polypeptide(L)'
;MKHESIVVVYDSCQAIAEEIADKLGAEAVSVQSINNRQIENSQSFVLAVEFQSAGQLTPHWLYAYLNFHAVSLKGKKIAVFVTLGNKHDDDCVAKEFCEKLKENGAHIVGELQYAGTPEWNLDNWVCAISPNL
;
A
#
# COMPACT_ATOMS: atom_id res chain seq x y z
N MET A 1 -6.27 -18.97 10.16
CA MET A 1 -5.24 -18.22 10.91
C MET A 1 -4.81 -17.00 10.11
N LYS A 2 -4.73 -15.84 10.74
CA LYS A 2 -4.28 -14.63 10.06
C LYS A 2 -2.78 -14.67 9.83
N HIS A 3 -2.35 -14.12 8.70
CA HIS A 3 -0.93 -13.86 8.44
C HIS A 3 -0.53 -12.59 9.19
N GLU A 4 -0.06 -12.75 10.40
CA GLU A 4 0.32 -11.63 11.27
C GLU A 4 1.39 -10.74 10.63
N SER A 5 2.14 -11.29 9.67
CA SER A 5 3.20 -10.56 8.99
C SER A 5 2.73 -9.73 7.79
N ILE A 6 1.44 -9.77 7.44
CA ILE A 6 0.87 -8.98 6.35
C ILE A 6 -0.04 -7.92 6.93
N VAL A 7 0.21 -6.66 6.55
CA VAL A 7 -0.58 -5.51 7.01
C VAL A 7 -1.12 -4.74 5.81
N VAL A 8 -2.42 -4.46 5.81
CA VAL A 8 -3.07 -3.63 4.79
C VAL A 8 -3.27 -2.23 5.39
N VAL A 9 -2.60 -1.24 4.83
CA VAL A 9 -2.61 0.13 5.36
C VAL A 9 -3.55 1.01 4.53
N TYR A 10 -4.47 1.70 5.20
CA TYR A 10 -5.46 2.56 4.55
C TYR A 10 -5.56 3.92 5.25
N ASP A 11 -6.14 4.91 4.57
CA ASP A 11 -6.45 6.21 5.18
C ASP A 11 -7.96 6.35 5.38
N SER A 12 -8.71 6.75 4.36
CA SER A 12 -10.16 6.89 4.48
C SER A 12 -10.95 5.72 3.90
N CYS A 13 -10.35 4.92 3.02
CA CYS A 13 -11.03 3.81 2.34
C CYS A 13 -10.94 2.51 3.13
N GLN A 14 -11.50 2.51 4.33
CA GLN A 14 -11.44 1.37 5.25
C GLN A 14 -12.09 0.12 4.70
N ALA A 15 -13.25 0.26 4.06
CA ALA A 15 -14.02 -0.90 3.58
C ALA A 15 -13.23 -1.75 2.58
N ILE A 16 -12.57 -1.11 1.61
CA ILE A 16 -11.79 -1.81 0.61
C ILE A 16 -10.56 -2.48 1.25
N ALA A 17 -9.95 -1.80 2.21
CA ALA A 17 -8.79 -2.36 2.92
C ALA A 17 -9.17 -3.58 3.74
N GLU A 18 -10.30 -3.54 4.43
CA GLU A 18 -10.78 -4.68 5.20
C GLU A 18 -11.14 -5.87 4.31
N GLU A 19 -11.72 -5.61 3.15
CA GLU A 19 -12.02 -6.67 2.19
C GLU A 19 -10.75 -7.35 1.69
N ILE A 20 -9.72 -6.57 1.37
CA ILE A 20 -8.42 -7.11 0.96
C ILE A 20 -7.80 -7.91 2.10
N ALA A 21 -7.83 -7.37 3.33
CA ALA A 21 -7.28 -8.03 4.49
C ALA A 21 -7.96 -9.39 4.76
N ASP A 22 -9.28 -9.45 4.62
CA ASP A 22 -10.02 -10.70 4.79
C ASP A 22 -9.59 -11.74 3.76
N LYS A 23 -9.41 -11.34 2.51
CA LYS A 23 -8.99 -12.26 1.44
C LYS A 23 -7.56 -12.77 1.62
N LEU A 24 -6.70 -11.96 2.23
CA LEU A 24 -5.29 -12.32 2.46
C LEU A 24 -5.05 -12.97 3.83
N GLY A 25 -6.05 -12.99 4.70
CA GLY A 25 -5.85 -13.39 6.08
C GLY A 25 -4.95 -12.43 6.84
N ALA A 26 -5.03 -11.13 6.50
CA ALA A 26 -4.18 -10.08 7.03
C ALA A 26 -4.93 -9.15 7.97
N GLU A 27 -4.24 -8.17 8.52
CA GLU A 27 -4.82 -7.13 9.37
C GLU A 27 -4.87 -5.81 8.61
N ALA A 28 -6.01 -5.10 8.70
CA ALA A 28 -6.15 -3.76 8.16
C ALA A 28 -5.84 -2.75 9.26
N VAL A 29 -4.94 -1.81 8.97
CA VAL A 29 -4.46 -0.81 9.92
C VAL A 29 -4.58 0.58 9.30
N SER A 30 -5.12 1.54 10.07
CA SER A 30 -5.17 2.93 9.62
C SER A 30 -3.76 3.49 9.47
N VAL A 31 -3.53 4.26 8.40
CA VAL A 31 -2.25 4.93 8.17
C VAL A 31 -1.89 5.87 9.33
N GLN A 32 -2.88 6.39 10.03
CA GLN A 32 -2.66 7.24 11.20
C GLN A 32 -2.10 6.48 12.39
N SER A 33 -2.35 5.18 12.45
CA SER A 33 -1.94 4.32 13.57
C SER A 33 -0.64 3.58 13.33
N ILE A 34 -0.15 3.53 12.09
CA ILE A 34 1.07 2.80 11.77
C ILE A 34 2.29 3.54 12.31
N ASN A 35 3.23 2.80 12.85
CA ASN A 35 4.47 3.36 13.39
C ASN A 35 5.66 2.55 12.92
N ASN A 36 6.87 3.06 13.21
CA ASN A 36 8.11 2.42 12.78
C ASN A 36 8.24 0.98 13.27
N ARG A 37 7.77 0.71 14.47
CA ARG A 37 7.84 -0.63 15.05
C ARG A 37 6.99 -1.64 14.26
N GLN A 38 5.79 -1.24 13.86
CA GLN A 38 4.94 -2.08 13.02
C GLN A 38 5.58 -2.32 11.66
N ILE A 39 6.18 -1.27 11.08
CA ILE A 39 6.87 -1.40 9.80
C ILE A 39 8.04 -2.38 9.92
N GLU A 40 8.82 -2.27 10.98
CA GLU A 40 9.96 -3.16 11.20
C GLU A 40 9.54 -4.61 11.41
N ASN A 41 8.45 -4.83 12.15
CA ASN A 41 8.01 -6.17 12.55
C ASN A 41 7.18 -6.90 11.51
N SER A 42 6.65 -6.21 10.51
CA SER A 42 5.82 -6.81 9.47
C SER A 42 6.68 -7.19 8.26
N GLN A 43 6.36 -8.29 7.61
CA GLN A 43 7.10 -8.77 6.44
C GLN A 43 6.54 -8.24 5.13
N SER A 44 5.23 -8.07 5.07
CA SER A 44 4.55 -7.70 3.83
C SER A 44 3.50 -6.63 4.09
N PHE A 45 3.34 -5.74 3.11
CA PHE A 45 2.38 -4.66 3.20
C PHE A 45 1.57 -4.54 1.92
N VAL A 46 0.31 -4.15 2.07
CA VAL A 46 -0.52 -3.67 0.97
C VAL A 46 -0.85 -2.23 1.32
N LEU A 47 -0.44 -1.29 0.47
CA LEU A 47 -0.62 0.14 0.73
C LEU A 47 -1.73 0.68 -0.15
N ALA A 48 -2.83 1.10 0.49
CA ALA A 48 -3.97 1.73 -0.17
C ALA A 48 -3.76 3.25 -0.16
N VAL A 49 -3.00 3.74 -1.12
CA VAL A 49 -2.54 5.13 -1.18
C VAL A 49 -3.65 6.06 -1.65
N GLU A 50 -3.72 7.26 -1.10
CA GLU A 50 -4.74 8.26 -1.45
C GLU A 50 -4.11 9.60 -1.81
N PHE A 51 -4.67 10.24 -2.84
CA PHE A 51 -4.32 11.59 -3.25
C PHE A 51 -5.46 12.53 -2.92
N GLN A 52 -5.15 13.73 -2.39
CA GLN A 52 -6.16 14.74 -2.08
C GLN A 52 -6.37 15.71 -3.26
N SER A 53 -5.38 15.85 -4.12
CA SER A 53 -5.43 16.66 -5.34
C SER A 53 -4.36 16.16 -6.29
N ALA A 54 -4.33 16.71 -7.51
CA ALA A 54 -3.40 16.25 -8.54
C ALA A 54 -1.95 16.23 -8.05
N GLY A 55 -1.36 15.04 -8.02
CA GLY A 55 0.03 14.84 -7.64
C GLY A 55 0.34 15.04 -6.16
N GLN A 56 -0.69 15.17 -5.30
CA GLN A 56 -0.49 15.39 -3.87
C GLN A 56 -1.11 14.28 -3.03
N LEU A 57 -0.27 13.56 -2.31
CA LEU A 57 -0.72 12.58 -1.32
C LEU A 57 -1.51 13.27 -0.21
N THR A 58 -2.46 12.55 0.39
CA THR A 58 -3.12 13.03 1.60
C THR A 58 -2.07 13.27 2.69
N PRO A 59 -2.32 14.18 3.66
CA PRO A 59 -1.34 14.44 4.72
C PRO A 59 -0.93 13.20 5.50
N HIS A 60 -1.85 12.29 5.78
CA HIS A 60 -1.54 11.06 6.48
C HIS A 60 -0.62 10.16 5.69
N TRP A 61 -0.84 10.05 4.37
CA TRP A 61 0.02 9.25 3.51
C TRP A 61 1.38 9.90 3.31
N LEU A 62 1.44 11.22 3.26
CA LEU A 62 2.73 11.91 3.18
C LEU A 62 3.57 11.64 4.43
N TYR A 63 2.95 11.68 5.60
CA TYR A 63 3.63 11.38 6.87
C TYR A 63 4.09 9.91 6.91
N ALA A 64 3.23 8.99 6.52
CA ALA A 64 3.56 7.56 6.47
C ALA A 64 4.69 7.27 5.48
N TYR A 65 4.70 7.95 4.34
CA TYR A 65 5.78 7.85 3.36
C TYR A 65 7.14 8.17 4.00
N LEU A 66 7.19 9.23 4.79
CA LEU A 66 8.41 9.60 5.52
C LEU A 66 8.80 8.51 6.54
N ASN A 67 7.83 7.92 7.21
CA ASN A 67 8.09 6.83 8.15
C ASN A 67 8.66 5.58 7.45
N PHE A 68 8.11 5.23 6.29
CA PHE A 68 8.63 4.12 5.49
C PHE A 68 10.06 4.38 5.01
N HIS A 69 10.43 5.64 4.84
CA HIS A 69 11.80 6.03 4.51
C HIS A 69 12.76 5.92 5.68
N ALA A 70 12.26 6.08 6.90
CA ALA A 70 13.08 6.12 8.10
C ALA A 70 13.56 4.75 8.57
N VAL A 71 12.96 3.66 8.07
CA VAL A 71 13.31 2.30 8.46
C VAL A 71 13.76 1.51 7.25
N SER A 72 14.64 0.52 7.46
CA SER A 72 15.04 -0.36 6.37
C SER A 72 13.90 -1.28 5.98
N LEU A 73 13.64 -1.36 4.67
CA LEU A 73 12.61 -2.23 4.11
C LEU A 73 13.21 -3.48 3.46
N LYS A 74 14.47 -3.74 3.71
CA LYS A 74 15.19 -4.85 3.11
C LYS A 74 14.47 -6.18 3.37
N GLY A 75 14.19 -6.90 2.29
CA GLY A 75 13.51 -8.19 2.36
C GLY A 75 12.00 -8.11 2.51
N LYS A 76 11.44 -6.92 2.66
CA LYS A 76 9.99 -6.75 2.78
C LYS A 76 9.33 -6.72 1.41
N LYS A 77 8.10 -7.19 1.37
CA LYS A 77 7.30 -7.25 0.13
C LYS A 77 6.13 -6.28 0.25
N ILE A 78 5.98 -5.42 -0.74
CA ILE A 78 4.98 -4.36 -0.69
C ILE A 78 4.22 -4.29 -2.00
N ALA A 79 2.88 -4.36 -1.91
CA ALA A 79 1.99 -4.12 -3.04
C ALA A 79 1.34 -2.75 -2.85
N VAL A 80 1.28 -1.95 -3.89
CA VAL A 80 0.75 -0.59 -3.82
C VAL A 80 -0.40 -0.42 -4.82
N PHE A 81 -1.51 0.16 -4.37
CA PHE A 81 -2.58 0.60 -5.26
C PHE A 81 -3.13 1.94 -4.78
N VAL A 82 -3.77 2.66 -5.68
CA VAL A 82 -4.33 3.97 -5.38
C VAL A 82 -5.84 3.83 -5.23
N THR A 83 -6.37 4.13 -4.04
CA THR A 83 -7.81 4.08 -3.77
C THR A 83 -8.52 5.35 -4.18
N LEU A 84 -7.90 6.50 -3.93
CA LEU A 84 -8.42 7.80 -4.34
C LEU A 84 -7.32 8.50 -5.12
N GLY A 85 -7.57 8.73 -6.39
CA GLY A 85 -6.61 9.35 -7.28
C GLY A 85 -6.89 8.95 -8.71
N ASN A 86 -6.15 9.54 -9.64
CA ASN A 86 -6.37 9.32 -11.04
C ASN A 86 -5.03 9.17 -11.75
N LYS A 87 -4.96 8.17 -12.60
CA LYS A 87 -3.73 7.80 -13.29
C LYS A 87 -3.11 8.97 -14.07
N HIS A 88 -3.97 9.78 -14.70
CA HIS A 88 -3.50 10.91 -15.50
C HIS A 88 -2.69 11.92 -14.67
N ASP A 89 -3.20 12.27 -13.47
CA ASP A 89 -2.62 13.32 -12.64
C ASP A 89 -1.61 12.81 -11.62
N ASP A 90 -1.77 11.57 -11.17
CA ASP A 90 -1.08 11.08 -9.97
C ASP A 90 -0.02 10.02 -10.25
N ASP A 91 0.04 9.50 -11.48
CA ASP A 91 0.89 8.36 -11.81
C ASP A 91 2.39 8.63 -11.58
N CYS A 92 2.85 9.84 -11.88
CA CYS A 92 4.24 10.23 -11.64
C CYS A 92 4.61 10.10 -10.17
N VAL A 93 3.78 10.65 -9.29
CA VAL A 93 4.04 10.63 -7.84
C VAL A 93 3.87 9.20 -7.31
N ALA A 94 2.87 8.47 -7.78
CA ALA A 94 2.65 7.09 -7.35
C ALA A 94 3.82 6.19 -7.73
N LYS A 95 4.36 6.36 -8.94
CA LYS A 95 5.54 5.61 -9.37
C LYS A 95 6.78 5.99 -8.58
N GLU A 96 6.96 7.28 -8.31
CA GLU A 96 8.05 7.73 -7.47
C GLU A 96 7.96 7.14 -6.07
N PHE A 97 6.76 7.08 -5.51
CA PHE A 97 6.51 6.44 -4.22
C PHE A 97 7.03 5.00 -4.25
N CYS A 98 6.68 4.22 -5.26
CA CYS A 98 7.13 2.84 -5.41
C CYS A 98 8.65 2.75 -5.57
N GLU A 99 9.25 3.64 -6.38
CA GLU A 99 10.70 3.65 -6.59
C GLU A 99 11.45 3.93 -5.28
N LYS A 100 10.94 4.84 -4.46
CA LYS A 100 11.54 5.15 -3.18
C LYS A 100 11.48 3.96 -2.21
N LEU A 101 10.38 3.22 -2.23
CA LEU A 101 10.29 1.99 -1.45
C LEU A 101 11.35 0.97 -1.90
N LYS A 102 11.53 0.82 -3.21
CA LYS A 102 12.55 -0.08 -3.77
C LYS A 102 13.96 0.37 -3.36
N GLU A 103 14.24 1.66 -3.44
CA GLU A 103 15.54 2.22 -3.03
C GLU A 103 15.85 1.91 -1.58
N ASN A 104 14.82 1.80 -0.74
CA ASN A 104 14.97 1.46 0.67
C ASN A 104 14.97 -0.05 0.93
N GLY A 105 15.00 -0.86 -0.11
CA GLY A 105 15.18 -2.30 -0.02
C GLY A 105 13.93 -3.15 -0.24
N ALA A 106 12.77 -2.53 -0.42
CA ALA A 106 11.53 -3.27 -0.61
C ALA A 106 11.45 -3.94 -1.98
N HIS A 107 10.78 -5.08 -2.01
CA HIS A 107 10.41 -5.75 -3.24
C HIS A 107 8.95 -5.39 -3.56
N ILE A 108 8.72 -4.72 -4.67
CA ILE A 108 7.36 -4.33 -5.08
C ILE A 108 6.68 -5.49 -5.76
N VAL A 109 5.52 -5.90 -5.23
CA VAL A 109 4.76 -7.04 -5.69
C VAL A 109 3.61 -6.56 -6.57
N GLY A 110 3.54 -7.09 -7.81
CA GLY A 110 2.49 -6.75 -8.75
C GLY A 110 2.64 -5.35 -9.34
N GLU A 111 1.64 -4.97 -10.13
CA GLU A 111 1.63 -3.67 -10.79
C GLU A 111 0.83 -2.66 -9.98
N LEU A 112 1.24 -1.40 -10.09
CA LEU A 112 0.50 -0.29 -9.52
C LEU A 112 -0.86 -0.19 -10.20
N GLN A 113 -1.94 -0.22 -9.43
CA GLN A 113 -3.32 -0.15 -9.92
C GLN A 113 -4.07 1.05 -9.33
N TYR A 114 -5.11 1.47 -10.02
CA TYR A 114 -5.98 2.56 -9.59
C TYR A 114 -7.41 2.05 -9.44
N ALA A 115 -7.93 2.06 -8.23
CA ALA A 115 -9.25 1.49 -7.93
C ALA A 115 -10.41 2.19 -8.65
N GLY A 116 -10.21 3.42 -9.09
CA GLY A 116 -11.24 4.16 -9.83
C GLY A 116 -11.30 3.88 -11.32
N THR A 117 -10.48 3.00 -11.86
CA THR A 117 -10.47 2.71 -13.29
C THR A 117 -11.37 1.53 -13.64
N PRO A 118 -11.86 1.46 -14.91
CA PRO A 118 -12.66 0.31 -15.35
C PRO A 118 -11.92 -1.02 -15.27
N GLU A 119 -10.60 -1.01 -15.37
CA GLU A 119 -9.77 -2.22 -15.31
C GLU A 119 -9.62 -2.76 -13.90
N TRP A 120 -9.94 -1.98 -12.89
CA TRP A 120 -9.77 -2.42 -11.51
C TRP A 120 -10.70 -3.57 -11.19
N ASN A 121 -10.12 -4.64 -10.68
CA ASN A 121 -10.85 -5.78 -10.14
C ASN A 121 -10.11 -6.26 -8.91
N LEU A 122 -10.73 -6.05 -7.75
CA LEU A 122 -10.10 -6.36 -6.47
C LEU A 122 -9.73 -7.82 -6.35
N ASP A 123 -10.63 -8.72 -6.72
CA ASP A 123 -10.39 -10.17 -6.62
C ASP A 123 -9.21 -10.61 -7.47
N ASN A 124 -9.16 -10.13 -8.71
CA ASN A 124 -8.07 -10.46 -9.63
C ASN A 124 -6.74 -9.93 -9.12
N TRP A 125 -6.74 -8.69 -8.61
CA TRP A 125 -5.51 -8.09 -8.10
C TRP A 125 -5.00 -8.82 -6.86
N VAL A 126 -5.90 -9.15 -5.93
CA VAL A 126 -5.52 -9.90 -4.73
C VAL A 126 -4.96 -11.27 -5.11
N CYS A 127 -5.59 -11.95 -6.06
CA CYS A 127 -5.07 -13.23 -6.56
C CYS A 127 -3.68 -13.09 -7.16
N ALA A 128 -3.41 -11.97 -7.83
CA ALA A 128 -2.11 -11.75 -8.47
C ALA A 128 -1.00 -11.48 -7.45
N ILE A 129 -1.29 -10.73 -6.39
CA ILE A 129 -0.27 -10.36 -5.40
C ILE A 129 -0.08 -11.41 -4.30
N SER A 130 -1.14 -12.15 -3.96
CA SER A 130 -1.15 -13.05 -2.81
C SER A 130 0.01 -14.05 -2.77
N PRO A 131 0.36 -14.74 -3.88
CA PRO A 131 1.46 -15.73 -3.83
C PRO A 131 2.82 -15.14 -3.50
N ASN A 132 2.99 -13.83 -3.67
CA ASN A 132 4.28 -13.15 -3.53
C ASN A 132 4.39 -12.30 -2.26
N LEU A 133 3.36 -12.28 -1.46
CA LEU A 133 3.38 -11.56 -0.18
C LEU A 133 3.91 -12.38 0.99
#